data_af5cc01d0cf2ae694484657b49e41444
#
_entry.id   af5cc01d0cf2ae694484657b49e41444
#
_cell.length_a   1.000
_cell.length_b   1.000
_cell.length_c   1.000
_cell.angle_alpha   90.00
_cell.angle_beta   90.00
_cell.angle_gamma   90.00
#
_symmetry.space_group_name_H-M   'P 1'
#
loop_
_entity.id
_entity.type
_entity.pdbx_description
1 polymer ?
#
loop_
_entity_poly.entity_id
_entity_poly.type
_entity_poly.pdbx_seq_one_letter_code
_entity_poly.pdbx_strand_id
1 'polypeptide(L)'
;MRELTLLNDRITHCTACSRLVTYRETVAAEKRKQFEDWTYWGRPVPGFGDPHARLYVLGLAPAAHGGNRTGRVFTGDRSGDWLFDALHRFGFANQPNSYHRDDGLKLLDCYIGATVRCAPPDNKPAPEEFMACRPYLREEIRSLRKILVVVTLGKIAFDHYLKACRDEGLKLPSPLPKFSHGIVRVLPWDITLIGSYHPSQQNTFTGLLTRPMCHHIFATARQRLAEPDRRSK
;
A
#
# COMPACT_ATOMS: atom_id res chain seq x y z
N MET A 1 -17.55 -6.39 -2.92
CA MET A 1 -17.08 -7.23 -1.78
C MET A 1 -16.56 -8.58 -2.22
N ARG A 2 -17.36 -9.42 -2.87
CA ARG A 2 -16.95 -10.78 -3.27
C ARG A 2 -15.67 -10.83 -4.14
N GLU A 3 -15.52 -9.90 -5.07
CA GLU A 3 -14.35 -9.81 -5.96
C GLU A 3 -13.03 -9.60 -5.18
N LEU A 4 -12.98 -8.64 -4.26
CA LEU A 4 -11.79 -8.38 -3.42
C LEU A 4 -11.48 -9.54 -2.47
N THR A 5 -12.51 -10.21 -1.93
CA THR A 5 -12.31 -11.40 -1.09
C THR A 5 -11.66 -12.53 -1.88
N LEU A 6 -12.15 -12.81 -3.09
CA LEU A 6 -11.57 -13.84 -3.97
C LEU A 6 -10.15 -13.46 -4.45
N LEU A 7 -9.91 -12.17 -4.73
CA LEU A 7 -8.58 -11.68 -5.06
C LEU A 7 -7.61 -11.88 -3.90
N ASN A 8 -8.00 -11.48 -2.68
CA ASN A 8 -7.18 -11.63 -1.49
C ASN A 8 -6.86 -13.09 -1.17
N ASP A 9 -7.82 -14.00 -1.37
CA ASP A 9 -7.59 -15.43 -1.24
C ASP A 9 -6.55 -15.93 -2.24
N ARG A 10 -6.67 -15.60 -3.53
CA ARG A 10 -5.67 -15.96 -4.55
C ARG A 10 -4.29 -15.38 -4.26
N ILE A 11 -4.22 -14.14 -3.74
CA ILE A 11 -2.96 -13.53 -3.33
C ILE A 11 -2.30 -14.37 -2.25
N THR A 12 -3.03 -14.76 -1.20
CA THR A 12 -2.46 -15.49 -0.06
C THR A 12 -1.90 -16.87 -0.41
N HIS A 13 -2.37 -17.46 -1.51
CA HIS A 13 -1.91 -18.77 -2.02
C HIS A 13 -0.91 -18.67 -3.18
N CYS A 14 -0.46 -17.47 -3.54
CA CYS A 14 0.45 -17.27 -4.68
C CYS A 14 1.86 -17.80 -4.39
N THR A 15 2.42 -18.55 -5.35
CA THR A 15 3.79 -19.08 -5.30
C THR A 15 4.60 -18.75 -6.56
N ALA A 16 4.19 -17.74 -7.34
CA ALA A 16 4.75 -17.45 -8.66
C ALA A 16 6.23 -17.00 -8.66
N CYS A 17 6.75 -16.49 -7.55
CA CYS A 17 8.11 -15.95 -7.45
C CYS A 17 8.96 -16.80 -6.51
N SER A 18 9.74 -17.76 -7.02
CA SER A 18 10.53 -18.70 -6.19
C SER A 18 11.44 -17.99 -5.20
N ARG A 19 12.17 -16.92 -5.63
CA ARG A 19 13.06 -16.12 -4.77
C ARG A 19 12.30 -15.51 -3.59
N LEU A 20 11.11 -14.94 -3.83
CA LEU A 20 10.30 -14.34 -2.76
C LEU A 20 9.64 -15.40 -1.86
N VAL A 21 9.24 -16.53 -2.42
CA VAL A 21 8.73 -17.67 -1.64
C VAL A 21 9.80 -18.16 -0.67
N THR A 22 10.97 -18.50 -1.18
CA THR A 22 12.09 -18.93 -0.34
C THR A 22 12.42 -17.90 0.73
N TYR A 23 12.59 -16.63 0.35
CA TYR A 23 12.96 -15.59 1.31
C TYR A 23 11.94 -15.39 2.42
N ARG A 24 10.64 -15.23 2.08
CA ARG A 24 9.59 -14.99 3.07
C ARG A 24 9.43 -16.14 4.05
N GLU A 25 9.58 -17.40 3.56
CA GLU A 25 9.47 -18.61 4.36
C GLU A 25 10.71 -18.82 5.25
N THR A 26 11.92 -18.58 4.72
CA THR A 26 13.14 -18.56 5.52
C THR A 26 13.05 -17.54 6.65
N VAL A 27 12.65 -16.30 6.35
CA VAL A 27 12.44 -15.25 7.39
C VAL A 27 11.41 -15.68 8.42
N ALA A 28 10.35 -16.38 7.99
CA ALA A 28 9.32 -16.86 8.92
C ALA A 28 9.78 -18.02 9.82
N ALA A 29 10.70 -18.83 9.34
CA ALA A 29 11.31 -19.93 10.11
C ALA A 29 12.40 -19.43 11.06
N GLU A 30 13.34 -18.60 10.55
CA GLU A 30 14.49 -18.11 11.33
C GLU A 30 14.11 -17.04 12.36
N LYS A 31 13.11 -16.21 12.05
CA LYS A 31 12.60 -15.14 12.90
C LYS A 31 13.69 -14.15 13.35
N ARG A 32 13.31 -13.12 14.07
CA ARG A 32 14.20 -12.30 14.91
C ARG A 32 14.01 -12.68 16.37
N LYS A 33 15.04 -12.63 17.18
CA LYS A 33 15.01 -12.94 18.61
C LYS A 33 13.85 -12.25 19.35
N GLN A 34 13.61 -10.98 19.11
CA GLN A 34 12.51 -10.23 19.70
C GLN A 34 11.10 -10.70 19.28
N PHE A 35 11.01 -11.60 18.31
CA PHE A 35 9.75 -12.16 17.79
C PHE A 35 9.79 -13.69 17.75
N GLU A 36 10.64 -14.33 18.52
CA GLU A 36 10.80 -15.80 18.54
C GLU A 36 9.50 -16.52 18.91
N ASP A 37 8.72 -15.94 19.82
CA ASP A 37 7.42 -16.46 20.26
C ASP A 37 6.28 -16.23 19.26
N TRP A 38 6.52 -15.47 18.17
CA TRP A 38 5.48 -15.19 17.20
C TRP A 38 5.35 -16.31 16.18
N THR A 39 4.13 -16.64 15.79
CA THR A 39 3.88 -17.37 14.56
C THR A 39 3.83 -16.39 13.40
N TYR A 40 4.86 -16.41 12.56
CA TYR A 40 4.88 -15.57 11.37
C TYR A 40 3.85 -16.02 10.35
N TRP A 41 3.26 -15.05 9.66
CA TRP A 41 2.37 -15.30 8.53
C TRP A 41 3.07 -16.05 7.37
N GLY A 42 4.27 -15.63 6.96
CA GLY A 42 5.13 -16.29 5.99
C GLY A 42 4.54 -16.51 4.59
N ARG A 43 3.45 -15.81 4.26
CA ARG A 43 2.71 -15.94 2.99
C ARG A 43 2.62 -14.58 2.29
N PRO A 44 2.15 -14.53 1.01
CA PRO A 44 1.83 -13.25 0.40
C PRO A 44 0.81 -12.49 1.22
N VAL A 45 0.99 -11.18 1.30
CA VAL A 45 0.14 -10.30 2.12
C VAL A 45 -0.89 -9.62 1.22
N PRO A 46 -2.19 -9.85 1.43
CA PRO A 46 -3.24 -9.21 0.66
C PRO A 46 -3.37 -7.73 1.04
N GLY A 47 -4.12 -6.98 0.24
CA GLY A 47 -4.60 -5.67 0.66
C GLY A 47 -5.65 -5.79 1.76
N PHE A 48 -5.89 -4.70 2.49
CA PHE A 48 -6.91 -4.68 3.52
C PHE A 48 -7.57 -3.30 3.65
N GLY A 49 -8.78 -3.27 4.19
CA GLY A 49 -9.51 -2.05 4.46
C GLY A 49 -10.96 -2.12 3.98
N ASP A 50 -11.56 -0.94 3.79
CA ASP A 50 -12.93 -0.80 3.33
C ASP A 50 -13.04 -1.12 1.83
N PRO A 51 -13.82 -2.12 1.42
CA PRO A 51 -14.02 -2.44 0.00
C PRO A 51 -14.76 -1.33 -0.78
N HIS A 52 -15.38 -0.39 -0.09
CA HIS A 52 -16.06 0.78 -0.64
C HIS A 52 -15.27 2.07 -0.48
N ALA A 53 -14.00 1.97 -0.12
CA ALA A 53 -13.10 3.09 0.10
C ALA A 53 -13.05 4.06 -1.08
N ARG A 54 -12.95 5.35 -0.76
CA ARG A 54 -12.63 6.41 -1.72
C ARG A 54 -11.15 6.77 -1.72
N LEU A 55 -10.40 6.40 -0.65
CA LEU A 55 -8.95 6.53 -0.56
C LEU A 55 -8.28 5.16 -0.77
N TYR A 56 -7.33 5.10 -1.72
CA TYR A 56 -6.43 3.96 -1.88
C TYR A 56 -5.00 4.36 -1.55
N VAL A 57 -4.37 3.65 -0.62
CA VAL A 57 -2.96 3.83 -0.26
C VAL A 57 -2.15 2.67 -0.82
N LEU A 58 -1.17 2.97 -1.66
CA LEU A 58 -0.33 1.96 -2.30
C LEU A 58 1.12 2.05 -1.82
N GLY A 59 1.62 0.98 -1.22
CA GLY A 59 3.01 0.80 -0.86
C GLY A 59 3.83 -0.03 -1.84
N LEU A 60 5.08 -0.31 -1.49
CA LEU A 60 5.99 -1.13 -2.29
C LEU A 60 5.76 -2.63 -2.07
N ALA A 61 6.01 -3.10 -0.87
CA ALA A 61 6.00 -4.51 -0.49
C ALA A 61 5.90 -4.65 1.04
N PRO A 62 5.48 -5.82 1.56
CA PRO A 62 5.54 -6.12 2.98
C PRO A 62 6.98 -6.13 3.50
N ALA A 63 7.20 -5.59 4.71
CA ALA A 63 8.48 -5.72 5.39
C ALA A 63 8.66 -7.14 5.94
N ALA A 64 9.90 -7.65 5.93
CA ALA A 64 10.25 -9.01 6.35
C ALA A 64 9.78 -9.36 7.78
N HIS A 65 9.95 -8.43 8.73
CA HIS A 65 9.53 -8.60 10.12
C HIS A 65 8.32 -7.72 10.51
N GLY A 66 7.67 -7.07 9.52
CA GLY A 66 6.41 -6.35 9.63
C GLY A 66 5.28 -7.16 8.98
N GLY A 67 4.89 -6.80 7.76
CA GLY A 67 3.79 -7.46 7.03
C GLY A 67 3.99 -8.96 6.82
N ASN A 68 5.22 -9.45 6.57
CA ASN A 68 5.50 -10.88 6.46
C ASN A 68 5.35 -11.63 7.79
N ARG A 69 5.56 -10.94 8.92
CA ARG A 69 5.29 -11.49 10.26
C ARG A 69 3.81 -11.49 10.59
N THR A 70 3.13 -10.37 10.32
CA THR A 70 1.78 -10.14 10.82
C THR A 70 0.65 -10.55 9.86
N GLY A 71 0.93 -10.69 8.56
CA GLY A 71 -0.08 -10.95 7.53
C GLY A 71 -0.91 -9.72 7.14
N ARG A 72 -0.53 -8.52 7.59
CA ARG A 72 -1.17 -7.25 7.24
C ARG A 72 -0.11 -6.21 6.85
N VAL A 73 -0.29 -5.53 5.71
CA VAL A 73 0.65 -4.51 5.23
C VAL A 73 0.81 -3.38 6.24
N PHE A 74 2.01 -2.81 6.35
CA PHE A 74 2.36 -1.73 7.29
C PHE A 74 2.04 -2.04 8.76
N THR A 75 2.04 -3.30 9.17
CA THR A 75 1.69 -3.70 10.54
C THR A 75 2.90 -4.25 11.26
N GLY A 76 3.15 -3.73 12.47
CA GLY A 76 4.25 -4.17 13.34
C GLY A 76 5.62 -3.73 12.83
N ASP A 77 5.70 -2.63 12.10
CA ASP A 77 6.94 -1.98 11.67
C ASP A 77 6.82 -0.46 11.74
N ARG A 78 7.99 0.21 11.73
CA ARG A 78 8.07 1.66 11.89
C ARG A 78 7.35 2.44 10.77
N SER A 79 7.28 1.90 9.58
CA SER A 79 6.54 2.55 8.47
C SER A 79 5.05 2.60 8.78
N GLY A 80 4.54 1.55 9.43
CA GLY A 80 3.18 1.47 9.93
C GLY A 80 2.87 2.51 10.99
N ASP A 81 3.78 2.74 11.96
CA ASP A 81 3.60 3.74 13.02
C ASP A 81 3.38 5.15 12.44
N TRP A 82 4.05 5.48 11.34
CA TRP A 82 3.89 6.76 10.66
C TRP A 82 2.60 6.82 9.84
N LEU A 83 2.30 5.75 9.13
CA LEU A 83 1.13 5.68 8.27
C LEU A 83 -0.16 5.70 9.08
N PHE A 84 -0.27 4.84 10.10
CA PHE A 84 -1.51 4.74 10.86
C PHE A 84 -1.74 5.92 11.80
N ASP A 85 -0.69 6.56 12.33
CA ASP A 85 -0.81 7.84 13.01
C ASP A 85 -1.45 8.91 12.10
N ALA A 86 -0.97 9.03 10.87
CA ALA A 86 -1.53 9.96 9.89
C ALA A 86 -2.97 9.57 9.47
N LEU A 87 -3.22 8.30 9.19
CA LEU A 87 -4.57 7.82 8.81
C LEU A 87 -5.58 8.07 9.94
N HIS A 88 -5.23 7.78 11.19
CA HIS A 88 -6.09 8.04 12.34
C HIS A 88 -6.37 9.53 12.52
N ARG A 89 -5.34 10.36 12.46
CA ARG A 89 -5.45 11.81 12.59
C ARG A 89 -6.45 12.43 11.59
N PHE A 90 -6.53 11.88 10.38
CA PHE A 90 -7.42 12.36 9.33
C PHE A 90 -8.67 11.50 9.15
N GLY A 91 -9.02 10.66 10.13
CA GLY A 91 -10.26 9.90 10.18
C GLY A 91 -10.36 8.75 9.18
N PHE A 92 -9.22 8.20 8.74
CA PHE A 92 -9.16 7.02 7.86
C PHE A 92 -8.86 5.71 8.62
N ALA A 93 -8.59 5.79 9.92
CA ALA A 93 -8.42 4.64 10.78
C ALA A 93 -9.04 4.92 12.17
N ASN A 94 -9.51 3.87 12.85
CA ASN A 94 -10.11 3.96 14.19
C ASN A 94 -9.08 4.11 15.32
N GLN A 95 -7.79 3.78 15.04
CA GLN A 95 -6.69 3.86 16.00
C GLN A 95 -5.38 4.24 15.32
N PRO A 96 -4.43 4.87 16.04
CA PRO A 96 -3.16 5.34 15.46
C PRO A 96 -2.10 4.25 15.35
N ASN A 97 -2.34 3.05 15.85
CA ASN A 97 -1.37 1.97 15.97
C ASN A 97 -1.79 0.74 15.15
N SER A 98 -0.78 -0.03 14.72
CA SER A 98 -0.98 -1.29 14.01
C SER A 98 0.11 -2.29 14.40
N TYR A 99 -0.15 -3.10 15.41
CA TYR A 99 0.83 -4.04 15.98
C TYR A 99 0.62 -5.48 15.51
N HIS A 100 -0.64 -5.90 15.36
CA HIS A 100 -1.06 -7.26 15.08
C HIS A 100 -2.24 -7.25 14.13
N ARG A 101 -2.45 -8.31 13.34
CA ARG A 101 -3.60 -8.34 12.40
C ARG A 101 -4.96 -8.32 13.10
N ASP A 102 -5.01 -8.81 14.36
CA ASP A 102 -6.22 -8.92 15.16
C ASP A 102 -6.25 -7.88 16.30
N ASP A 103 -5.59 -6.73 16.13
CA ASP A 103 -5.47 -5.65 17.11
C ASP A 103 -6.68 -4.67 17.15
N GLY A 104 -7.74 -5.01 16.41
CA GLY A 104 -8.94 -4.18 16.33
C GLY A 104 -8.87 -3.00 15.36
N LEU A 105 -7.73 -2.82 14.66
CA LEU A 105 -7.60 -1.76 13.64
C LEU A 105 -8.63 -1.96 12.53
N LYS A 106 -9.37 -0.88 12.25
CA LYS A 106 -10.29 -0.79 11.12
C LYS A 106 -9.95 0.46 10.31
N LEU A 107 -9.89 0.29 9.00
CA LEU A 107 -9.80 1.42 8.08
C LEU A 107 -11.21 1.93 7.74
N LEU A 108 -11.34 3.25 7.66
CA LEU A 108 -12.57 3.96 7.40
C LEU A 108 -12.41 4.71 6.07
N ASP A 109 -13.22 4.36 5.08
CA ASP A 109 -13.14 4.98 3.74
C ASP A 109 -11.73 4.91 3.12
N CYS A 110 -10.95 3.91 3.50
CA CYS A 110 -9.56 3.72 3.12
C CYS A 110 -9.27 2.23 2.86
N TYR A 111 -8.51 1.94 1.80
CA TYR A 111 -7.98 0.62 1.48
C TYR A 111 -6.47 0.73 1.26
N ILE A 112 -5.70 -0.25 1.73
CA ILE A 112 -4.24 -0.27 1.60
C ILE A 112 -3.83 -1.51 0.83
N GLY A 113 -3.00 -1.33 -0.20
CA GLY A 113 -2.38 -2.41 -0.96
C GLY A 113 -0.87 -2.23 -1.09
N ALA A 114 -0.23 -3.17 -1.77
CA ALA A 114 1.18 -3.13 -2.09
C ALA A 114 1.44 -3.55 -3.53
N THR A 115 2.47 -3.00 -4.14
CA THR A 115 2.87 -3.30 -5.53
C THR A 115 3.34 -4.74 -5.68
N VAL A 116 4.06 -5.26 -4.67
CA VAL A 116 4.48 -6.66 -4.54
C VAL A 116 3.93 -7.23 -3.25
N ARG A 117 3.43 -8.46 -3.29
CA ARG A 117 2.68 -9.07 -2.17
C ARG A 117 3.53 -9.87 -1.19
N CYS A 118 4.79 -10.12 -1.51
CA CYS A 118 5.75 -10.84 -0.66
C CYS A 118 6.86 -9.91 -0.20
N ALA A 119 7.42 -10.17 0.99
CA ALA A 119 8.62 -9.47 1.45
C ALA A 119 9.82 -9.81 0.54
N PRO A 120 10.49 -8.83 -0.05
CA PRO A 120 11.70 -9.07 -0.83
C PRO A 120 12.96 -8.91 0.03
N PRO A 121 14.07 -9.59 -0.30
CA PRO A 121 15.38 -9.30 0.28
C PRO A 121 15.70 -7.79 0.15
N ASP A 122 16.24 -7.19 1.22
CA ASP A 122 16.64 -5.78 1.30
C ASP A 122 15.56 -4.76 0.91
N ASN A 123 14.29 -5.15 0.97
CA ASN A 123 13.15 -4.37 0.47
C ASN A 123 13.26 -4.01 -1.02
N LYS A 124 13.95 -4.85 -1.82
CA LYS A 124 14.20 -4.64 -3.26
C LYS A 124 13.59 -5.77 -4.09
N PRO A 125 12.34 -5.64 -4.55
CA PRO A 125 11.77 -6.57 -5.52
C PRO A 125 12.54 -6.50 -6.84
N ALA A 126 12.69 -7.65 -7.51
CA ALA A 126 13.25 -7.72 -8.85
C ALA A 126 12.23 -7.33 -9.92
N PRO A 127 12.66 -6.92 -11.14
CA PRO A 127 11.74 -6.52 -12.21
C PRO A 127 10.69 -7.57 -12.56
N GLU A 128 11.08 -8.84 -12.60
CA GLU A 128 10.20 -9.99 -12.88
C GLU A 128 9.14 -10.19 -11.78
N GLU A 129 9.45 -9.88 -10.52
CA GLU A 129 8.52 -9.98 -9.40
C GLU A 129 7.44 -8.89 -9.45
N PHE A 130 7.81 -7.69 -9.90
CA PHE A 130 6.82 -6.66 -10.22
C PHE A 130 5.90 -7.09 -11.35
N MET A 131 6.43 -7.72 -12.39
CA MET A 131 5.62 -8.23 -13.52
C MET A 131 4.66 -9.32 -13.05
N ALA A 132 5.14 -10.28 -12.26
CA ALA A 132 4.32 -11.37 -11.72
C ALA A 132 3.23 -10.88 -10.76
N CYS A 133 3.49 -9.84 -9.95
CA CYS A 133 2.51 -9.27 -9.02
C CYS A 133 1.55 -8.25 -9.65
N ARG A 134 1.87 -7.69 -10.82
CA ARG A 134 1.07 -6.65 -11.46
C ARG A 134 -0.38 -7.05 -11.77
N PRO A 135 -0.69 -8.29 -12.17
CA PRO A 135 -2.09 -8.71 -12.34
C PRO A 135 -2.94 -8.51 -11.10
N TYR A 136 -2.41 -8.76 -9.88
CA TYR A 136 -3.12 -8.53 -8.63
C TYR A 136 -3.39 -7.04 -8.37
N LEU A 137 -2.41 -6.17 -8.64
CA LEU A 137 -2.59 -4.72 -8.52
C LEU A 137 -3.66 -4.21 -9.49
N ARG A 138 -3.65 -4.69 -10.75
CA ARG A 138 -4.64 -4.34 -11.76
C ARG A 138 -6.05 -4.73 -11.34
N GLU A 139 -6.22 -5.95 -10.86
CA GLU A 139 -7.52 -6.45 -10.40
C GLU A 139 -8.00 -5.71 -9.14
N GLU A 140 -7.09 -5.35 -8.23
CA GLU A 140 -7.40 -4.53 -7.06
C GLU A 140 -7.90 -3.14 -7.47
N ILE A 141 -7.24 -2.48 -8.44
CA ILE A 141 -7.68 -1.21 -9.03
C ILE A 141 -9.09 -1.32 -9.63
N ARG A 142 -9.38 -2.39 -10.38
CA ARG A 142 -10.72 -2.63 -10.97
C ARG A 142 -11.80 -2.88 -9.92
N SER A 143 -11.45 -3.59 -8.86
CA SER A 143 -12.39 -3.98 -7.80
C SER A 143 -12.76 -2.82 -6.88
N LEU A 144 -11.86 -1.84 -6.69
CA LEU A 144 -12.05 -0.66 -5.86
C LEU A 144 -12.75 0.47 -6.63
N ARG A 145 -14.02 0.25 -6.98
CA ARG A 145 -14.78 1.10 -7.92
C ARG A 145 -15.07 2.53 -7.42
N LYS A 146 -14.97 2.78 -6.10
CA LYS A 146 -15.29 4.09 -5.51
C LYS A 146 -14.08 4.97 -5.26
N ILE A 147 -12.87 4.51 -5.62
CA ILE A 147 -11.64 5.30 -5.41
C ILE A 147 -11.74 6.64 -6.15
N LEU A 148 -11.46 7.72 -5.40
CA LEU A 148 -11.34 9.09 -5.88
C LEU A 148 -9.93 9.63 -5.68
N VAL A 149 -9.24 9.14 -4.64
CA VAL A 149 -7.88 9.58 -4.29
C VAL A 149 -6.98 8.36 -4.14
N VAL A 150 -5.80 8.43 -4.75
CA VAL A 150 -4.73 7.44 -4.59
C VAL A 150 -3.50 8.12 -3.99
N VAL A 151 -3.04 7.63 -2.86
CA VAL A 151 -1.77 8.03 -2.23
C VAL A 151 -0.75 6.93 -2.47
N THR A 152 0.34 7.25 -3.15
CA THR A 152 1.46 6.32 -3.36
C THR A 152 2.62 6.63 -2.43
N LEU A 153 3.10 5.63 -1.70
CA LEU A 153 4.20 5.74 -0.76
C LEU A 153 5.51 5.34 -1.44
N GLY A 154 6.22 6.35 -1.96
CA GLY A 154 7.48 6.22 -2.68
C GLY A 154 7.35 6.19 -4.21
N LYS A 155 8.46 6.54 -4.88
CA LYS A 155 8.54 6.62 -6.35
C LYS A 155 8.17 5.30 -7.04
N ILE A 156 8.61 4.17 -6.50
CA ILE A 156 8.35 2.85 -7.12
C ILE A 156 6.85 2.56 -7.14
N ALA A 157 6.15 2.78 -6.01
CA ALA A 157 4.70 2.60 -5.95
C ALA A 157 3.97 3.54 -6.92
N PHE A 158 4.42 4.79 -7.02
CA PHE A 158 3.88 5.79 -7.97
C PHE A 158 4.00 5.33 -9.42
N ASP A 159 5.19 4.93 -9.84
CA ASP A 159 5.46 4.49 -11.20
C ASP A 159 4.69 3.20 -11.55
N HIS A 160 4.61 2.25 -10.60
CA HIS A 160 3.89 0.99 -10.82
C HIS A 160 2.37 1.16 -10.80
N TYR A 161 1.82 2.12 -10.04
CA TYR A 161 0.42 2.49 -10.15
C TYR A 161 0.08 2.99 -11.56
N LEU A 162 0.86 3.93 -12.09
CA LEU A 162 0.66 4.44 -13.46
C LEU A 162 0.82 3.34 -14.53
N LYS A 163 1.79 2.42 -14.36
CA LYS A 163 1.94 1.27 -15.24
C LYS A 163 0.71 0.36 -15.20
N ALA A 164 0.21 0.05 -14.01
CA ALA A 164 -0.99 -0.79 -13.85
C ALA A 164 -2.23 -0.14 -14.50
N CYS A 165 -2.40 1.17 -14.33
CA CYS A 165 -3.47 1.93 -15.00
C CYS A 165 -3.37 1.85 -16.52
N ARG A 166 -2.15 1.97 -17.08
CA ARG A 166 -1.92 1.83 -18.52
C ARG A 166 -2.28 0.43 -19.01
N ASP A 167 -1.87 -0.60 -18.27
CA ASP A 167 -2.15 -2.01 -18.62
C ASP A 167 -3.66 -2.34 -18.50
N GLU A 168 -4.43 -1.54 -17.76
CA GLU A 168 -5.90 -1.58 -17.71
C GLU A 168 -6.56 -0.77 -18.84
N GLY A 169 -5.78 -0.22 -19.77
CA GLY A 169 -6.29 0.56 -20.90
C GLY A 169 -6.69 1.98 -20.55
N LEU A 170 -6.37 2.46 -19.35
CA LEU A 170 -6.66 3.83 -18.95
C LEU A 170 -5.71 4.80 -19.66
N LYS A 171 -6.27 5.84 -20.27
CA LYS A 171 -5.49 6.90 -20.93
C LYS A 171 -4.72 7.69 -19.85
N LEU A 172 -3.41 7.73 -19.97
CA LEU A 172 -2.55 8.53 -19.11
C LEU A 172 -2.20 9.87 -19.78
N PRO A 173 -1.93 10.93 -18.98
CA PRO A 173 -1.47 12.19 -19.55
C PRO A 173 -0.10 12.04 -20.23
N SER A 174 0.15 12.87 -21.24
CA SER A 174 1.45 12.99 -21.88
C SER A 174 1.94 14.43 -21.74
N PRO A 175 3.13 14.69 -21.14
CA PRO A 175 4.02 13.69 -20.52
C PRO A 175 3.45 13.08 -19.23
N LEU A 176 3.94 11.87 -18.87
CA LEU A 176 3.57 11.24 -17.61
C LEU A 176 3.98 12.11 -16.40
N PRO A 177 3.17 12.15 -15.32
CA PRO A 177 3.54 12.82 -14.09
C PRO A 177 4.85 12.27 -13.55
N LYS A 178 5.77 13.17 -13.18
CA LYS A 178 7.02 12.81 -12.50
C LYS A 178 6.78 12.77 -11.00
N PHE A 179 7.26 11.74 -10.33
CA PHE A 179 7.17 11.63 -8.88
C PHE A 179 7.90 12.77 -8.17
N SER A 180 7.23 13.36 -7.19
CA SER A 180 7.82 14.17 -6.11
C SER A 180 6.96 14.04 -4.86
N HIS A 181 7.54 14.31 -3.69
CA HIS A 181 6.74 14.39 -2.47
C HIS A 181 5.76 15.57 -2.54
N GLY A 182 4.51 15.33 -2.18
CA GLY A 182 3.47 16.36 -2.24
C GLY A 182 2.90 16.62 -3.64
N ILE A 183 3.35 15.90 -4.68
CA ILE A 183 2.73 16.04 -5.99
C ILE A 183 1.25 15.65 -5.93
N VAL A 184 0.39 16.48 -6.53
CA VAL A 184 -1.03 16.22 -6.72
C VAL A 184 -1.33 16.32 -8.21
N ARG A 185 -1.91 15.27 -8.80
CA ARG A 185 -2.32 15.24 -10.21
C ARG A 185 -3.70 14.62 -10.34
N VAL A 186 -4.59 15.31 -11.02
CA VAL A 186 -5.86 14.73 -11.45
C VAL A 186 -5.60 13.96 -12.75
N LEU A 187 -5.92 12.68 -12.75
CA LEU A 187 -5.82 11.80 -13.91
C LEU A 187 -7.08 11.92 -14.78
N PRO A 188 -7.05 11.55 -16.07
CA PRO A 188 -8.16 11.77 -16.99
C PRO A 188 -9.51 11.13 -16.60
N TRP A 189 -9.52 10.18 -15.67
CA TRP A 189 -10.73 9.53 -15.14
C TRP A 189 -11.12 10.02 -13.73
N ASP A 190 -10.75 11.28 -13.43
CA ASP A 190 -11.07 12.01 -12.19
C ASP A 190 -10.54 11.37 -10.88
N ILE A 191 -9.50 10.56 -10.98
CA ILE A 191 -8.76 10.12 -9.81
C ILE A 191 -7.65 11.12 -9.50
N THR A 192 -7.59 11.60 -8.27
CA THR A 192 -6.49 12.41 -7.77
C THR A 192 -5.35 11.51 -7.30
N LEU A 193 -4.21 11.55 -7.99
CA LEU A 193 -2.97 10.85 -7.60
C LEU A 193 -2.09 11.77 -6.76
N ILE A 194 -1.70 11.31 -5.58
CA ILE A 194 -0.82 12.02 -4.65
C ILE A 194 0.44 11.18 -4.42
N GLY A 195 1.62 11.80 -4.56
CA GLY A 195 2.90 11.16 -4.27
C GLY A 195 3.43 11.54 -2.89
N SER A 196 3.83 10.58 -2.10
CA SER A 196 4.53 10.79 -0.83
C SER A 196 5.87 10.06 -0.81
N TYR A 197 6.88 10.62 -0.14
CA TYR A 197 8.02 9.80 0.27
C TYR A 197 7.54 8.63 1.11
N HIS A 198 8.22 7.47 0.98
CA HIS A 198 7.90 6.30 1.78
C HIS A 198 8.30 6.53 3.25
N PRO A 199 7.47 6.19 4.25
CA PRO A 199 7.79 6.37 5.67
C PRO A 199 8.77 5.30 6.18
N SER A 200 9.82 4.99 5.40
CA SER A 200 10.89 4.07 5.77
C SER A 200 11.76 4.64 6.89
N GLN A 201 12.41 3.77 7.64
CA GLN A 201 13.38 4.19 8.65
C GLN A 201 14.43 5.15 8.07
N GLN A 202 14.96 4.86 6.89
CA GLN A 202 15.92 5.74 6.23
C GLN A 202 15.37 7.16 6.04
N ASN A 203 14.19 7.30 5.45
CA ASN A 203 13.63 8.63 5.16
C ASN A 203 13.23 9.38 6.43
N THR A 204 12.79 8.67 7.47
CA THR A 204 12.36 9.30 8.73
C THR A 204 13.54 9.66 9.64
N PHE A 205 14.62 8.86 9.66
CA PHE A 205 15.80 9.16 10.44
C PHE A 205 16.66 10.27 9.83
N THR A 206 16.73 10.35 8.50
CA THR A 206 17.46 11.40 7.80
C THR A 206 16.69 12.73 7.72
N GLY A 207 15.43 12.77 8.18
CA GLY A 207 14.59 13.95 8.08
C GLY A 207 14.06 14.22 6.67
N LEU A 208 14.30 13.33 5.68
CA LEU A 208 13.76 13.47 4.34
C LEU A 208 12.23 13.46 4.34
N LEU A 209 11.62 12.69 5.26
CA LEU A 209 10.20 12.71 5.57
C LEU A 209 10.00 13.06 7.04
N THR A 210 9.32 14.18 7.31
CA THR A 210 8.92 14.59 8.66
C THR A 210 7.46 14.26 8.94
N ARG A 211 7.06 14.23 10.23
CA ARG A 211 5.65 14.03 10.63
C ARG A 211 4.71 15.06 9.96
N PRO A 212 4.99 16.38 10.02
CA PRO A 212 4.16 17.36 9.34
C PRO A 212 4.02 17.12 7.83
N MET A 213 5.10 16.71 7.14
CA MET A 213 5.05 16.38 5.72
C MET A 213 4.15 15.17 5.46
N CYS A 214 4.25 14.11 6.26
CA CYS A 214 3.39 12.94 6.16
C CYS A 214 1.91 13.31 6.41
N HIS A 215 1.64 14.08 7.46
CA HIS A 215 0.30 14.55 7.78
C HIS A 215 -0.30 15.41 6.66
N HIS A 216 0.49 16.28 6.03
CA HIS A 216 0.03 17.10 4.92
C HIS A 216 -0.49 16.28 3.74
N ILE A 217 0.11 15.13 3.43
CA ILE A 217 -0.37 14.21 2.38
C ILE A 217 -1.81 13.76 2.65
N PHE A 218 -2.09 13.31 3.89
CA PHE A 218 -3.43 12.81 4.24
C PHE A 218 -4.44 13.93 4.50
N ALA A 219 -3.99 15.11 4.94
CA ALA A 219 -4.82 16.33 4.95
C ALA A 219 -5.29 16.68 3.53
N THR A 220 -4.36 16.69 2.57
CA THR A 220 -4.67 16.92 1.15
C THR A 220 -5.62 15.86 0.60
N ALA A 221 -5.40 14.57 0.92
CA ALA A 221 -6.31 13.50 0.52
C ALA A 221 -7.73 13.71 1.09
N ARG A 222 -7.86 14.08 2.37
CA ARG A 222 -9.15 14.37 3.00
C ARG A 222 -9.85 15.56 2.35
N GLN A 223 -9.11 16.62 2.04
CA GLN A 223 -9.63 17.79 1.35
C GLN A 223 -10.19 17.43 -0.04
N ARG A 224 -9.44 16.61 -0.81
CA ARG A 224 -9.89 16.16 -2.14
C ARG A 224 -11.14 15.29 -2.08
N LEU A 225 -11.28 14.46 -1.05
CA LEU A 225 -12.48 13.64 -0.83
C LEU A 225 -13.69 14.43 -0.36
N ALA A 226 -13.52 15.65 0.12
CA ALA A 226 -14.63 16.58 0.47
C ALA A 226 -15.11 17.38 -0.74
N GLU A 227 -14.34 17.45 -1.83
CA GLU A 227 -14.80 18.07 -3.09
C GLU A 227 -15.92 17.24 -3.73
N PRO A 228 -16.86 17.86 -4.45
CA PRO A 228 -17.89 17.12 -5.20
C PRO A 228 -17.27 16.13 -6.17
N ASP A 229 -17.83 14.91 -6.23
CA ASP A 229 -17.40 13.89 -7.19
C ASP A 229 -17.69 14.37 -8.63
N ARG A 230 -16.64 14.63 -9.39
CA ARG A 230 -16.73 15.13 -10.77
C ARG A 230 -17.28 14.08 -11.75
N ARG A 231 -17.26 12.80 -11.37
CA ARG A 231 -17.80 11.68 -12.18
C ARG A 231 -19.33 11.62 -12.13
N SER A 232 -19.95 12.37 -11.22
CA SER A 232 -21.41 12.42 -11.05
C SER A 232 -22.11 13.41 -12.00
N LYS A 233 -21.33 14.07 -12.87
CA LYS A 233 -21.82 14.96 -13.93
C LYS A 233 -21.69 14.29 -15.29
#